data_d9ac02005c43ef15c218193a123eaf8a
#
_entry.id   d9ac02005c43ef15c218193a123eaf8a
#
_cell.length_a   1.000
_cell.length_b   1.000
_cell.length_c   1.000
_cell.angle_alpha   90.00
_cell.angle_beta   90.00
_cell.angle_gamma   90.00
#
_symmetry.space_group_name_H-M   'P 1'
#
loop_
_entity.id
_entity.type
_entity.pdbx_description
1 polymer ?
#
loop_
_entity_poly.entity_id
_entity_poly.type
_entity_poly.pdbx_seq_one_letter_code
_entity_poly.pdbx_strand_id
1 'polypeptide(L)'
;KYLDLLAAGKASAATAMVDPGVNNDQRTFLTDDVMASATSLLVVEDVVADKNDDSDTRTVTATMQVNGERFTHAFRVTADDATMGVLDNWKIRDSLAVPVTVDGDGIGQFSVGETKASIDKASFYVEGRSFLFYPGAYNFTPVAPNEYVDTTPVSVSVLDDVRTRNNDGKSDVTFKATYNDKLEAAALEAAQTLVESCGTYPGNQGDDCSSLIRGDSVTAISIKEKPTSLDSYSFDPTSFSGSVTYTVTTGEGALFPGTRDVGLTVKVDARFDDDGVLKVTADGKPDFRVSFAF
;
A
#
# COMPACT_ATOMS: atom_id res chain seq x y z
N LYS A 1 -8.01 -31.66 -17.97
CA LYS A 1 -7.77 -31.93 -16.53
C LYS A 1 -7.10 -30.76 -15.80
N TYR A 2 -5.99 -30.17 -16.30
CA TYR A 2 -5.33 -29.00 -15.65
C TYR A 2 -6.28 -27.79 -15.60
N LEU A 3 -6.85 -27.40 -16.73
CA LEU A 3 -7.80 -26.31 -16.83
C LEU A 3 -9.10 -26.56 -16.06
N ASP A 4 -9.55 -27.83 -15.99
CA ASP A 4 -10.73 -28.18 -15.18
C ASP A 4 -10.49 -27.98 -13.68
N LEU A 5 -9.24 -28.19 -13.22
CA LEU A 5 -8.85 -27.90 -11.84
C LEU A 5 -8.91 -26.39 -11.55
N LEU A 6 -8.38 -25.56 -12.46
CA LEU A 6 -8.42 -24.11 -12.33
C LEU A 6 -9.86 -23.58 -12.40
N ALA A 7 -10.67 -24.07 -13.35
CA ALA A 7 -12.09 -23.70 -13.46
C ALA A 7 -12.91 -24.10 -12.22
N ALA A 8 -12.47 -25.16 -11.51
CA ALA A 8 -13.08 -25.62 -10.26
C ALA A 8 -12.46 -24.97 -8.99
N GLY A 9 -11.56 -24.01 -9.12
CA GLY A 9 -10.91 -23.35 -8.00
C GLY A 9 -9.91 -24.23 -7.23
N LYS A 10 -9.36 -25.29 -7.86
CA LYS A 10 -8.44 -26.26 -7.27
C LYS A 10 -6.97 -25.89 -7.52
N ALA A 11 -6.55 -24.73 -7.01
CA ALA A 11 -5.21 -24.19 -7.20
C ALA A 11 -4.10 -25.17 -6.75
N SER A 12 -4.26 -25.75 -5.58
CA SER A 12 -3.27 -26.70 -5.02
C SER A 12 -3.05 -27.90 -5.91
N ALA A 13 -4.13 -28.48 -6.44
CA ALA A 13 -4.05 -29.61 -7.35
C ALA A 13 -3.50 -29.21 -8.73
N ALA A 14 -3.83 -28.02 -9.23
CA ALA A 14 -3.28 -27.47 -10.46
C ALA A 14 -1.76 -27.22 -10.34
N THR A 15 -1.31 -26.60 -9.23
CA THR A 15 0.12 -26.39 -8.93
C THR A 15 0.90 -27.70 -8.80
N ALA A 16 0.30 -28.72 -8.17
CA ALA A 16 0.91 -30.06 -8.08
C ALA A 16 1.03 -30.75 -9.45
N MET A 17 0.16 -30.42 -10.40
CA MET A 17 0.20 -30.95 -11.77
C MET A 17 1.22 -30.19 -12.64
N VAL A 18 1.30 -28.87 -12.52
CA VAL A 18 2.18 -28.00 -13.30
C VAL A 18 2.79 -26.96 -12.36
N ASP A 19 4.01 -27.23 -11.89
CA ASP A 19 4.73 -26.32 -11.00
C ASP A 19 5.17 -25.06 -11.77
N PRO A 20 4.83 -23.84 -11.28
CA PRO A 20 5.26 -22.61 -11.93
C PRO A 20 6.76 -22.30 -11.80
N GLY A 21 7.53 -23.09 -11.05
CA GLY A 21 8.99 -22.98 -10.97
C GLY A 21 9.52 -21.74 -10.26
N VAL A 22 8.74 -21.12 -9.35
CA VAL A 22 9.11 -19.90 -8.62
C VAL A 22 9.28 -20.17 -7.12
N ASN A 23 9.84 -19.18 -6.39
CA ASN A 23 10.01 -19.23 -4.94
C ASN A 23 8.66 -19.26 -4.19
N ASN A 24 8.68 -19.75 -2.96
CA ASN A 24 7.48 -19.89 -2.13
C ASN A 24 6.77 -18.56 -1.87
N ASP A 25 7.52 -17.48 -1.69
CA ASP A 25 6.95 -16.15 -1.44
C ASP A 25 6.07 -15.67 -2.61
N GLN A 26 6.47 -15.98 -3.84
CA GLN A 26 5.70 -15.64 -5.03
C GLN A 26 4.45 -16.52 -5.19
N ARG A 27 4.39 -17.69 -4.52
CA ARG A 27 3.27 -18.65 -4.57
C ARG A 27 2.19 -18.38 -3.52
N THR A 28 2.35 -17.37 -2.67
CA THR A 28 1.47 -17.07 -1.54
C THR A 28 -0.01 -17.12 -1.91
N PHE A 29 -0.36 -16.70 -3.12
CA PHE A 29 -1.75 -16.64 -3.60
C PHE A 29 -2.15 -17.80 -4.53
N LEU A 30 -1.31 -18.81 -4.74
CA LEU A 30 -1.66 -20.02 -5.50
C LEU A 30 -2.35 -21.07 -4.61
N THR A 31 -3.42 -20.69 -3.92
CA THR A 31 -4.14 -21.54 -2.97
C THR A 31 -5.61 -21.68 -3.35
N ASP A 32 -6.24 -22.77 -2.89
CA ASP A 32 -7.67 -23.01 -3.11
C ASP A 32 -8.53 -21.92 -2.45
N ASP A 33 -8.11 -21.41 -1.28
CA ASP A 33 -8.82 -20.35 -0.55
C ASP A 33 -8.82 -19.03 -1.32
N VAL A 34 -7.69 -18.67 -1.95
CA VAL A 34 -7.60 -17.48 -2.80
C VAL A 34 -8.51 -17.62 -4.02
N MET A 35 -8.48 -18.76 -4.70
CA MET A 35 -9.39 -18.98 -5.83
C MET A 35 -10.87 -19.03 -5.40
N ALA A 36 -11.18 -19.53 -4.21
CA ALA A 36 -12.53 -19.50 -3.67
C ALA A 36 -13.03 -18.08 -3.37
N SER A 37 -12.13 -17.12 -3.11
CA SER A 37 -12.45 -15.70 -2.92
C SER A 37 -12.65 -14.92 -4.22
N ALA A 38 -12.34 -15.52 -5.38
CA ALA A 38 -12.50 -14.88 -6.68
C ALA A 38 -13.98 -14.58 -6.95
N THR A 39 -14.26 -13.38 -7.45
CA THR A 39 -15.60 -12.99 -7.89
C THR A 39 -16.00 -13.64 -9.21
N SER A 40 -15.02 -14.07 -10.00
CA SER A 40 -15.19 -14.87 -11.22
C SER A 40 -13.99 -15.80 -11.40
N LEU A 41 -14.26 -17.07 -11.59
CA LEU A 41 -13.24 -18.06 -11.95
C LEU A 41 -13.09 -18.16 -13.47
N LEU A 42 -12.02 -18.85 -13.89
CA LEU A 42 -11.74 -19.22 -15.26
C LEU A 42 -12.87 -20.07 -15.85
N VAL A 43 -13.33 -19.71 -17.04
CA VAL A 43 -14.21 -20.54 -17.88
C VAL A 43 -13.46 -20.97 -19.12
N VAL A 44 -13.41 -22.26 -19.40
CA VAL A 44 -12.78 -22.82 -20.60
C VAL A 44 -13.85 -22.93 -21.69
N GLU A 45 -13.61 -22.28 -22.84
CA GLU A 45 -14.54 -22.28 -23.97
C GLU A 45 -14.16 -23.30 -25.02
N ASP A 46 -12.87 -23.39 -25.36
CA ASP A 46 -12.38 -24.31 -26.41
C ASP A 46 -10.93 -24.72 -26.13
N VAL A 47 -10.57 -25.91 -26.58
CA VAL A 47 -9.20 -26.44 -26.49
C VAL A 47 -8.85 -27.16 -27.77
N VAL A 48 -7.89 -26.63 -28.52
CA VAL A 48 -7.46 -27.16 -29.83
C VAL A 48 -5.99 -27.56 -29.75
N ALA A 49 -5.69 -28.80 -30.14
CA ALA A 49 -4.32 -29.27 -30.32
C ALA A 49 -3.86 -29.06 -31.76
N ASP A 50 -2.66 -28.52 -31.93
CA ASP A 50 -2.05 -28.42 -33.24
C ASP A 50 -1.81 -29.78 -33.85
N LYS A 51 -2.09 -29.91 -35.16
CA LYS A 51 -1.95 -31.16 -35.91
C LYS A 51 -0.51 -31.46 -36.38
N ASN A 52 0.47 -30.63 -35.98
CA ASN A 52 1.85 -30.83 -36.38
C ASN A 52 2.46 -32.07 -35.69
N ASP A 53 2.80 -33.06 -36.52
CA ASP A 53 3.22 -34.40 -36.16
C ASP A 53 4.72 -34.53 -35.78
N ASP A 54 5.33 -33.52 -35.15
CA ASP A 54 6.63 -33.73 -34.54
C ASP A 54 6.47 -34.39 -33.17
N SER A 55 6.94 -35.57 -33.10
CA SER A 55 6.55 -36.69 -32.26
C SER A 55 6.51 -36.48 -30.75
N ASP A 56 7.29 -35.57 -30.19
CA ASP A 56 7.47 -35.48 -28.72
C ASP A 56 6.98 -34.14 -28.10
N THR A 57 6.64 -33.17 -28.91
CA THR A 57 6.16 -31.83 -28.41
C THR A 57 5.00 -31.36 -29.26
N ARG A 58 3.92 -30.85 -28.63
CA ARG A 58 2.76 -30.27 -29.29
C ARG A 58 2.38 -28.97 -28.62
N THR A 59 1.73 -28.10 -29.37
CA THR A 59 1.06 -26.91 -28.87
C THR A 59 -0.43 -27.18 -28.71
N VAL A 60 -0.96 -26.86 -27.53
CA VAL A 60 -2.40 -26.93 -27.25
C VAL A 60 -2.88 -25.53 -26.92
N THR A 61 -3.70 -24.96 -27.78
CA THR A 61 -4.27 -23.63 -27.58
C THR A 61 -5.61 -23.74 -26.88
N ALA A 62 -5.76 -23.07 -25.74
CA ALA A 62 -7.01 -22.94 -25.02
C ALA A 62 -7.58 -21.53 -25.17
N THR A 63 -8.86 -21.45 -25.51
CA THR A 63 -9.66 -20.21 -25.43
C THR A 63 -10.42 -20.21 -24.13
N MET A 64 -10.25 -19.15 -23.37
CA MET A 64 -10.75 -19.03 -22.01
C MET A 64 -11.34 -17.65 -21.77
N GLN A 65 -12.12 -17.50 -20.71
CA GLN A 65 -12.59 -16.20 -20.24
C GLN A 65 -12.59 -16.10 -18.71
N VAL A 66 -12.44 -14.87 -18.24
CA VAL A 66 -12.65 -14.46 -16.84
C VAL A 66 -13.50 -13.20 -16.85
N ASN A 67 -14.58 -13.16 -16.09
CA ASN A 67 -15.47 -11.99 -15.98
C ASN A 67 -15.93 -11.44 -17.35
N GLY A 68 -16.14 -12.33 -18.33
CA GLY A 68 -16.53 -11.97 -19.71
C GLY A 68 -15.39 -11.53 -20.63
N GLU A 69 -14.18 -11.37 -20.13
CA GLU A 69 -13.01 -11.05 -20.94
C GLU A 69 -12.35 -12.32 -21.45
N ARG A 70 -12.29 -12.44 -22.80
CA ARG A 70 -11.69 -13.57 -23.50
C ARG A 70 -10.19 -13.40 -23.68
N PHE A 71 -9.47 -14.49 -23.50
CA PHE A 71 -8.06 -14.60 -23.83
C PHE A 71 -7.71 -16.01 -24.32
N THR A 72 -6.55 -16.16 -24.94
CA THR A 72 -6.04 -17.45 -25.41
C THR A 72 -4.66 -17.70 -24.84
N HIS A 73 -4.38 -18.95 -24.49
CA HIS A 73 -3.06 -19.35 -24.04
C HIS A 73 -2.60 -20.62 -24.80
N ALA A 74 -1.36 -20.61 -25.25
CA ALA A 74 -0.76 -21.73 -25.98
C ALA A 74 0.13 -22.52 -25.04
N PHE A 75 -0.32 -23.70 -24.61
CA PHE A 75 0.44 -24.62 -23.77
C PHE A 75 1.38 -25.46 -24.62
N ARG A 76 2.63 -25.53 -24.22
CA ARG A 76 3.57 -26.55 -24.71
C ARG A 76 3.38 -27.82 -23.92
N VAL A 77 3.04 -28.90 -24.61
CA VAL A 77 2.92 -30.26 -24.03
C VAL A 77 3.97 -31.17 -24.63
N THR A 78 4.58 -31.99 -23.79
CA THR A 78 5.58 -32.96 -24.22
C THR A 78 5.09 -34.37 -23.91
N ALA A 79 5.36 -35.33 -24.84
CA ALA A 79 5.16 -36.72 -24.53
C ALA A 79 6.10 -37.16 -23.40
N ASP A 80 5.57 -37.93 -22.46
CA ASP A 80 6.34 -38.64 -21.44
C ASP A 80 6.39 -40.13 -21.82
N ASP A 81 7.24 -40.89 -21.14
CA ASP A 81 7.35 -42.33 -21.39
C ASP A 81 5.98 -43.00 -21.35
N ALA A 82 5.68 -43.77 -22.41
CA ALA A 82 4.39 -44.42 -22.57
C ALA A 82 4.11 -45.35 -21.38
N THR A 83 3.06 -45.07 -20.61
CA THR A 83 2.63 -45.95 -19.52
C THR A 83 2.08 -47.24 -20.13
N MET A 84 2.74 -48.37 -19.88
CA MET A 84 2.42 -49.71 -20.42
C MET A 84 2.54 -49.84 -21.96
N GLY A 85 3.27 -48.89 -22.63
CA GLY A 85 3.54 -49.00 -24.07
C GLY A 85 2.35 -48.80 -25.01
N VAL A 86 1.19 -48.28 -24.49
CA VAL A 86 -0.06 -48.18 -25.26
C VAL A 86 -0.71 -46.82 -25.20
N LEU A 87 -0.44 -46.00 -24.18
CA LEU A 87 -1.02 -44.68 -24.01
C LEU A 87 0.05 -43.59 -23.91
N ASP A 88 0.07 -42.67 -24.86
CA ASP A 88 0.88 -41.46 -24.79
C ASP A 88 0.48 -40.66 -23.56
N ASN A 89 1.43 -40.43 -22.64
CA ASN A 89 1.22 -39.57 -21.48
C ASN A 89 1.77 -38.18 -21.79
N TRP A 90 0.88 -37.19 -21.95
CA TRP A 90 1.26 -35.81 -22.26
C TRP A 90 1.35 -34.95 -21.00
N LYS A 91 2.48 -34.30 -20.81
CA LYS A 91 2.72 -33.35 -19.70
C LYS A 91 2.72 -31.92 -20.19
N ILE A 92 1.94 -31.06 -19.52
CA ILE A 92 1.98 -29.59 -19.68
C ILE A 92 3.28 -29.10 -19.06
N ARG A 93 4.00 -28.22 -19.78
CA ARG A 93 5.27 -27.64 -19.34
C ARG A 93 5.14 -26.22 -18.82
N ASP A 94 4.10 -25.50 -19.23
CA ASP A 94 3.91 -24.10 -18.93
C ASP A 94 2.72 -23.94 -17.97
N SER A 95 2.97 -23.32 -16.80
CA SER A 95 1.90 -22.99 -15.84
C SER A 95 1.11 -21.79 -16.33
N LEU A 96 -0.19 -21.79 -16.08
CA LEU A 96 -1.06 -20.62 -16.31
C LEU A 96 -1.04 -19.62 -15.13
N ALA A 97 -0.10 -19.75 -14.21
CA ALA A 97 0.08 -18.78 -13.14
C ALA A 97 0.69 -17.48 -13.69
N VAL A 98 0.06 -16.36 -13.40
CA VAL A 98 0.36 -15.04 -13.95
C VAL A 98 0.96 -14.15 -12.87
N PRO A 99 2.08 -13.46 -13.12
CA PRO A 99 2.63 -12.50 -12.18
C PRO A 99 1.76 -11.23 -12.14
N VAL A 100 1.33 -10.85 -10.94
CA VAL A 100 0.67 -9.58 -10.62
C VAL A 100 1.58 -8.78 -9.71
N THR A 101 1.93 -7.57 -10.14
CA THR A 101 2.76 -6.66 -9.35
C THR A 101 1.87 -5.76 -8.51
N VAL A 102 2.13 -5.74 -7.21
CA VAL A 102 1.36 -4.94 -6.23
C VAL A 102 2.29 -3.91 -5.62
N ASP A 103 1.88 -2.65 -5.64
CA ASP A 103 2.59 -1.53 -5.03
C ASP A 103 1.71 -0.80 -4.01
N GLY A 104 2.34 -0.12 -3.04
CA GLY A 104 1.65 0.61 -2.00
C GLY A 104 2.34 1.93 -1.66
N ASP A 105 1.62 3.03 -1.80
CA ASP A 105 2.00 4.36 -1.31
C ASP A 105 1.35 4.55 0.07
N GLY A 106 2.17 4.40 1.13
CA GLY A 106 1.71 4.44 2.53
C GLY A 106 0.95 3.18 3.00
N ILE A 107 0.94 2.10 2.21
CA ILE A 107 0.30 0.82 2.53
C ILE A 107 1.35 -0.29 2.44
N GLY A 108 1.65 -0.94 3.56
CA GLY A 108 2.66 -2.01 3.64
C GLY A 108 2.11 -3.43 3.50
N GLN A 109 0.79 -3.64 3.52
CA GLN A 109 0.17 -4.96 3.47
C GLN A 109 -1.16 -4.95 2.73
N PHE A 110 -1.49 -6.09 2.12
CA PHE A 110 -2.80 -6.33 1.50
C PHE A 110 -3.27 -7.76 1.72
N SER A 111 -4.52 -8.03 1.38
CA SER A 111 -5.08 -9.37 1.35
C SER A 111 -5.87 -9.62 0.06
N VAL A 112 -5.96 -10.90 -0.32
CA VAL A 112 -6.93 -11.42 -1.30
C VAL A 112 -7.68 -12.56 -0.61
N GLY A 113 -8.98 -12.38 -0.40
CA GLY A 113 -9.72 -13.19 0.55
C GLY A 113 -9.13 -13.04 1.96
N GLU A 114 -8.82 -14.15 2.62
CA GLU A 114 -8.19 -14.17 3.95
C GLU A 114 -6.65 -14.23 3.90
N THR A 115 -6.08 -14.47 2.72
CA THR A 115 -4.63 -14.57 2.54
C THR A 115 -3.99 -13.19 2.49
N LYS A 116 -3.01 -12.94 3.38
CA LYS A 116 -2.29 -11.67 3.50
C LYS A 116 -0.88 -11.77 2.94
N ALA A 117 -0.38 -10.66 2.41
CA ALA A 117 1.02 -10.51 2.01
C ALA A 117 1.53 -9.09 2.29
N SER A 118 2.84 -8.98 2.47
CA SER A 118 3.56 -7.72 2.63
C SER A 118 3.98 -7.17 1.27
N ILE A 119 3.95 -5.83 1.15
CA ILE A 119 4.38 -5.08 -0.06
C ILE A 119 5.80 -4.54 0.14
N ASP A 120 6.60 -5.13 1.05
CA ASP A 120 7.96 -4.63 1.35
C ASP A 120 8.71 -4.35 0.06
N LYS A 121 9.21 -3.13 -0.07
CA LYS A 121 10.01 -2.71 -1.22
C LYS A 121 11.34 -3.46 -1.18
N ALA A 122 11.48 -4.48 -2.00
CA ALA A 122 12.68 -5.31 -2.06
C ALA A 122 13.94 -4.52 -2.50
N SER A 123 13.77 -3.32 -3.08
CA SER A 123 14.85 -2.44 -3.53
C SER A 123 14.33 -1.05 -3.85
N PHE A 124 15.16 -0.02 -3.67
CA PHE A 124 14.90 1.37 -4.05
C PHE A 124 14.58 1.57 -5.55
N TYR A 125 14.85 0.55 -6.39
CA TYR A 125 14.68 0.60 -7.85
C TYR A 125 13.56 -0.28 -8.39
N VAL A 126 12.86 -1.05 -7.54
CA VAL A 126 11.76 -1.92 -7.96
C VAL A 126 10.47 -1.45 -7.30
N GLU A 127 9.59 -0.87 -8.11
CA GLU A 127 8.25 -0.50 -7.66
C GLU A 127 7.42 -1.78 -7.47
N GLY A 128 6.93 -2.00 -6.25
CA GLY A 128 6.04 -3.09 -5.88
C GLY A 128 6.69 -4.47 -5.75
N ARG A 129 5.86 -5.43 -5.38
CA ARG A 129 6.22 -6.85 -5.23
C ARG A 129 5.35 -7.72 -6.13
N SER A 130 5.96 -8.69 -6.82
CA SER A 130 5.25 -9.58 -7.73
C SER A 130 4.84 -10.88 -7.05
N PHE A 131 3.58 -11.26 -7.22
CA PHE A 131 2.98 -12.50 -6.76
C PHE A 131 2.33 -13.24 -7.92
N LEU A 132 2.28 -14.57 -7.86
CA LEU A 132 1.58 -15.36 -8.87
C LEU A 132 0.12 -15.59 -8.48
N PHE A 133 -0.75 -15.46 -9.48
CA PHE A 133 -2.16 -15.78 -9.40
C PHE A 133 -2.57 -16.69 -10.56
N TYR A 134 -3.52 -17.57 -10.34
CA TYR A 134 -4.22 -18.19 -11.46
C TYR A 134 -5.28 -17.23 -12.03
N PRO A 135 -5.65 -17.37 -13.33
CA PRO A 135 -6.69 -16.54 -13.92
C PRO A 135 -7.98 -16.56 -13.14
N GLY A 136 -8.49 -15.37 -12.84
CA GLY A 136 -9.69 -15.11 -12.05
C GLY A 136 -9.85 -13.63 -11.82
N ALA A 137 -11.03 -13.18 -11.38
CA ALA A 137 -11.26 -11.82 -10.95
C ALA A 137 -11.18 -11.75 -9.42
N TYR A 138 -10.26 -10.93 -8.90
CA TYR A 138 -9.96 -10.84 -7.46
C TYR A 138 -10.12 -9.43 -6.94
N ASN A 139 -10.51 -9.35 -5.66
CA ASN A 139 -10.48 -8.11 -4.90
C ASN A 139 -9.21 -8.08 -4.05
N PHE A 140 -8.34 -7.13 -4.35
CA PHE A 140 -7.14 -6.83 -3.58
C PHE A 140 -7.50 -5.80 -2.53
N THR A 141 -7.45 -6.18 -1.26
CA THR A 141 -7.88 -5.33 -0.14
C THR A 141 -6.64 -4.85 0.62
N PRO A 142 -6.30 -3.55 0.57
CA PRO A 142 -5.21 -3.00 1.36
C PRO A 142 -5.55 -3.06 2.85
N VAL A 143 -4.54 -3.35 3.67
CA VAL A 143 -4.68 -3.35 5.13
C VAL A 143 -4.29 -1.97 5.65
N ALA A 144 -5.23 -1.24 6.24
CA ALA A 144 -4.94 0.04 6.86
C ALA A 144 -3.89 -0.14 7.99
N PRO A 145 -2.76 0.59 7.96
CA PRO A 145 -1.71 0.43 8.95
C PRO A 145 -2.14 0.88 10.36
N ASN A 146 -3.08 1.82 10.43
CA ASN A 146 -3.61 2.38 11.67
C ASN A 146 -4.98 3.04 11.42
N GLU A 147 -5.59 3.60 12.45
CA GLU A 147 -6.92 4.23 12.37
C GLU A 147 -6.96 5.61 11.69
N TYR A 148 -5.82 6.18 11.32
CA TYR A 148 -5.67 7.48 10.67
C TYR A 148 -5.63 7.38 9.15
N VAL A 149 -5.61 6.15 8.63
CA VAL A 149 -5.50 5.86 7.19
C VAL A 149 -6.72 5.07 6.73
N ASP A 150 -7.41 5.63 5.74
CA ASP A 150 -8.45 4.94 4.99
C ASP A 150 -7.87 4.30 3.73
N THR A 151 -8.46 3.17 3.33
CA THR A 151 -7.99 2.39 2.19
C THR A 151 -9.17 1.98 1.31
N THR A 152 -8.91 1.80 0.02
CA THR A 152 -9.91 1.37 -0.95
C THR A 152 -9.46 0.10 -1.66
N PRO A 153 -10.28 -0.98 -1.67
CA PRO A 153 -10.00 -2.19 -2.43
C PRO A 153 -9.92 -1.93 -3.94
N VAL A 154 -9.07 -2.72 -4.62
CA VAL A 154 -8.90 -2.69 -6.07
C VAL A 154 -9.30 -4.05 -6.64
N SER A 155 -10.20 -4.07 -7.65
CA SER A 155 -10.62 -5.28 -8.34
C SER A 155 -9.83 -5.44 -9.64
N VAL A 156 -9.26 -6.63 -9.85
CA VAL A 156 -8.45 -6.94 -11.05
C VAL A 156 -8.88 -8.26 -11.65
N SER A 157 -9.05 -8.28 -12.97
CA SER A 157 -9.17 -9.52 -13.75
C SER A 157 -7.79 -9.99 -14.17
N VAL A 158 -7.30 -11.04 -13.56
CA VAL A 158 -6.06 -11.72 -13.94
C VAL A 158 -6.36 -12.67 -15.08
N LEU A 159 -5.77 -12.44 -16.26
CA LEU A 159 -6.05 -13.20 -17.49
C LEU A 159 -4.83 -14.02 -17.91
N ASP A 160 -3.91 -13.38 -18.66
CA ASP A 160 -2.58 -13.87 -19.01
C ASP A 160 -1.55 -12.75 -18.78
N ASP A 161 -0.27 -13.04 -18.83
CA ASP A 161 0.76 -12.06 -18.48
C ASP A 161 0.82 -10.87 -19.44
N VAL A 162 0.29 -10.99 -20.66
CA VAL A 162 0.23 -9.91 -21.67
C VAL A 162 -0.93 -8.95 -21.38
N ARG A 163 -2.07 -9.49 -20.92
CA ARG A 163 -3.30 -8.71 -20.72
C ARG A 163 -3.48 -8.18 -19.30
N THR A 164 -2.88 -8.85 -18.33
CA THR A 164 -2.91 -8.41 -16.92
C THR A 164 -1.99 -7.21 -16.69
N ARG A 165 -0.89 -7.10 -17.48
CA ARG A 165 0.02 -5.95 -17.37
C ARG A 165 -0.53 -4.73 -18.09
N ASN A 166 -0.53 -3.61 -17.39
CA ASN A 166 -0.68 -2.31 -18.05
C ASN A 166 0.49 -2.10 -19.01
N ASN A 167 0.21 -1.65 -20.22
CA ASN A 167 1.20 -1.47 -21.31
C ASN A 167 2.31 -0.44 -20.99
N ASP A 168 2.26 0.23 -19.84
CA ASP A 168 3.18 1.30 -19.44
C ASP A 168 4.26 0.85 -18.42
N GLY A 169 4.31 -0.44 -18.09
CA GLY A 169 5.29 -1.01 -17.16
C GLY A 169 5.05 -0.69 -15.68
N LYS A 170 3.88 -0.11 -15.35
CA LYS A 170 3.48 0.15 -13.98
C LYS A 170 2.95 -1.10 -13.28
N SER A 171 2.83 -1.01 -11.95
CA SER A 171 2.23 -2.05 -11.12
C SER A 171 0.80 -2.34 -11.56
N ASP A 172 0.41 -3.61 -11.58
CA ASP A 172 -0.95 -4.04 -11.94
C ASP A 172 -1.97 -3.60 -10.89
N VAL A 173 -1.53 -3.52 -9.62
CA VAL A 173 -2.29 -3.05 -8.47
C VAL A 173 -1.49 -2.01 -7.73
N THR A 174 -2.04 -0.81 -7.58
CA THR A 174 -1.44 0.26 -6.78
C THR A 174 -2.43 0.72 -5.71
N PHE A 175 -2.00 0.62 -4.46
CA PHE A 175 -2.75 1.18 -3.33
C PHE A 175 -2.22 2.55 -2.96
N LYS A 176 -3.12 3.41 -2.49
CA LYS A 176 -2.76 4.72 -1.97
C LYS A 176 -3.44 4.93 -0.62
N ALA A 177 -2.65 5.33 0.38
CA ALA A 177 -3.17 5.77 1.66
C ALA A 177 -3.97 7.07 1.49
N THR A 178 -5.13 7.14 2.13
CA THR A 178 -5.90 8.38 2.27
C THR A 178 -6.00 8.70 3.76
N TYR A 179 -5.55 9.90 4.14
CA TYR A 179 -5.56 10.30 5.55
C TYR A 179 -6.91 10.91 5.89
N ASN A 180 -7.47 10.51 7.04
CA ASN A 180 -8.81 10.93 7.46
C ASN A 180 -8.77 12.03 8.53
N ASP A 181 -9.96 12.53 8.88
CA ASP A 181 -10.13 13.64 9.84
C ASP A 181 -9.53 13.36 11.24
N LYS A 182 -9.30 12.08 11.60
CA LYS A 182 -8.65 11.76 12.87
C LYS A 182 -7.18 12.18 12.87
N LEU A 183 -6.49 12.14 11.71
CA LEU A 183 -5.11 12.61 11.61
C LEU A 183 -5.05 14.12 11.86
N GLU A 184 -5.97 14.91 11.28
CA GLU A 184 -6.06 16.36 11.49
C GLU A 184 -6.37 16.68 12.95
N ALA A 185 -7.32 15.96 13.56
CA ALA A 185 -7.66 16.13 14.98
C ALA A 185 -6.47 15.84 15.90
N ALA A 186 -5.71 14.78 15.63
CA ALA A 186 -4.50 14.44 16.37
C ALA A 186 -3.39 15.50 16.16
N ALA A 187 -3.24 16.04 14.96
CA ALA A 187 -2.31 17.12 14.67
C ALA A 187 -2.66 18.40 15.43
N LEU A 188 -3.96 18.73 15.52
CA LEU A 188 -4.43 19.88 16.31
C LEU A 188 -4.12 19.69 17.81
N GLU A 189 -4.33 18.50 18.37
CA GLU A 189 -3.97 18.19 19.77
C GLU A 189 -2.45 18.37 19.99
N ALA A 190 -1.62 17.88 19.06
CA ALA A 190 -0.18 18.03 19.13
C ALA A 190 0.27 19.49 19.05
N ALA A 191 -0.34 20.29 18.14
CA ALA A 191 -0.10 21.73 18.03
C ALA A 191 -0.45 22.46 19.32
N GLN A 192 -1.64 22.19 19.88
CA GLN A 192 -2.09 22.83 21.13
C GLN A 192 -1.19 22.45 22.32
N THR A 193 -0.69 21.24 22.37
CA THR A 193 0.27 20.79 23.41
C THR A 193 1.55 21.62 23.38
N LEU A 194 2.16 21.84 22.19
CA LEU A 194 3.34 22.70 22.06
C LEU A 194 3.01 24.16 22.41
N VAL A 195 1.88 24.67 21.89
CA VAL A 195 1.44 26.04 22.17
C VAL A 195 1.26 26.28 23.67
N GLU A 196 0.63 25.33 24.38
CA GLU A 196 0.40 25.43 25.83
C GLU A 196 1.69 25.32 26.62
N SER A 197 2.61 24.44 26.25
CA SER A 197 3.93 24.31 26.92
C SER A 197 4.74 25.60 26.81
N CYS A 198 4.68 26.29 25.68
CA CYS A 198 5.37 27.57 25.45
C CYS A 198 4.58 28.81 25.96
N GLY A 199 3.34 28.63 26.40
CA GLY A 199 2.46 29.68 26.82
C GLY A 199 2.60 30.13 28.29
N THR A 200 3.55 29.59 29.02
CA THR A 200 3.80 29.88 30.45
C THR A 200 5.28 30.23 30.68
N TYR A 201 5.55 31.09 31.69
CA TYR A 201 6.91 31.39 32.12
C TYR A 201 7.27 30.47 33.33
N PRO A 202 8.42 29.78 33.36
CA PRO A 202 9.52 29.77 32.39
C PRO A 202 9.37 28.71 31.29
N GLY A 203 8.22 28.09 31.07
CA GLY A 203 8.00 27.06 30.04
C GLY A 203 8.38 27.52 28.62
N ASN A 204 8.18 28.78 28.29
CA ASN A 204 8.59 29.40 27.02
C ASN A 204 10.09 29.41 26.77
N GLN A 205 10.94 29.07 27.75
CA GLN A 205 12.40 28.98 27.59
C GLN A 205 12.86 27.62 27.00
N GLY A 206 11.95 26.66 26.77
CA GLY A 206 12.26 25.38 26.13
C GLY A 206 12.77 25.55 24.68
N ASP A 207 13.63 24.64 24.26
CA ASP A 207 14.27 24.70 22.92
C ASP A 207 13.26 24.56 21.78
N ASP A 208 12.12 23.93 22.02
CA ASP A 208 11.04 23.79 21.05
C ASP A 208 10.20 25.06 20.85
N CYS A 209 10.38 26.07 21.76
CA CYS A 209 9.66 27.32 21.68
C CYS A 209 10.38 28.34 20.77
N SER A 210 9.59 29.15 20.06
CA SER A 210 10.14 30.16 19.15
C SER A 210 11.02 31.19 19.89
N SER A 211 12.13 31.56 19.25
CA SER A 211 13.03 32.62 19.76
C SER A 211 12.34 33.97 19.93
N LEU A 212 11.18 34.21 19.29
CA LEU A 212 10.42 35.45 19.41
C LEU A 212 9.67 35.58 20.76
N ILE A 213 9.46 34.47 21.46
CA ILE A 213 8.75 34.40 22.74
C ILE A 213 9.61 33.91 23.91
N ARG A 214 10.90 33.58 23.65
CA ARG A 214 11.88 33.21 24.67
C ARG A 214 13.03 34.21 24.75
N GLY A 215 13.77 34.18 25.81
CA GLY A 215 14.97 34.99 26.05
C GLY A 215 14.99 35.54 27.47
N ASP A 216 16.18 35.94 27.96
CA ASP A 216 16.41 36.37 29.35
C ASP A 216 15.63 37.59 29.76
N SER A 217 15.19 38.41 28.79
CA SER A 217 14.39 39.64 29.05
C SER A 217 12.90 39.36 29.15
N VAL A 218 12.39 38.17 28.83
CA VAL A 218 10.98 37.83 28.98
C VAL A 218 10.68 37.58 30.46
N THR A 219 9.72 38.30 30.99
CA THR A 219 9.32 38.23 32.41
C THR A 219 7.94 37.59 32.61
N ALA A 220 7.10 37.63 31.58
CA ALA A 220 5.80 36.97 31.57
C ALA A 220 5.36 36.69 30.14
N ILE A 221 4.56 35.62 29.99
CA ILE A 221 3.93 35.22 28.75
C ILE A 221 2.56 34.62 29.04
N SER A 222 1.60 34.84 28.14
CA SER A 222 0.32 34.15 28.14
C SER A 222 -0.16 33.91 26.71
N ILE A 223 -0.98 32.88 26.52
CA ILE A 223 -1.64 32.65 25.24
C ILE A 223 -2.81 33.61 25.11
N LYS A 224 -2.83 34.42 24.06
CA LYS A 224 -3.96 35.28 23.71
C LYS A 224 -4.96 34.55 22.82
N GLU A 225 -4.45 33.84 21.78
CA GLU A 225 -5.25 33.05 20.85
C GLU A 225 -4.48 31.76 20.54
N LYS A 226 -5.18 30.62 20.58
CA LYS A 226 -4.64 29.31 20.18
C LYS A 226 -5.38 28.79 18.97
N PRO A 227 -4.76 27.93 18.16
CA PRO A 227 -5.42 27.31 17.00
C PRO A 227 -6.61 26.47 17.45
N THR A 228 -7.76 26.65 16.80
CA THR A 228 -8.97 25.80 16.96
C THR A 228 -9.18 24.87 15.79
N SER A 229 -8.46 25.09 14.69
CA SER A 229 -8.36 24.27 13.50
C SER A 229 -6.97 24.41 12.90
N LEU A 230 -6.58 23.50 12.04
CA LEU A 230 -5.37 23.58 11.25
C LEU A 230 -5.73 23.60 9.76
N ASP A 231 -4.92 24.28 8.96
CA ASP A 231 -5.00 24.24 7.51
C ASP A 231 -4.00 23.17 7.01
N SER A 232 -4.46 22.24 6.17
CA SER A 232 -3.58 21.30 5.47
C SER A 232 -3.04 21.92 4.19
N TYR A 233 -1.84 21.54 3.78
CA TYR A 233 -1.30 21.97 2.50
C TYR A 233 -1.93 21.18 1.34
N SER A 234 -2.34 21.89 0.28
CA SER A 234 -3.02 21.26 -0.89
C SER A 234 -2.22 20.14 -1.56
N PHE A 235 -0.89 20.17 -1.42
CA PHE A 235 0.03 19.18 -2.03
C PHE A 235 0.56 18.14 -1.01
N ASP A 236 0.29 18.34 0.28
CA ASP A 236 0.75 17.47 1.35
C ASP A 236 -0.33 17.40 2.46
N PRO A 237 -1.25 16.43 2.38
CA PRO A 237 -2.33 16.27 3.34
C PRO A 237 -1.87 15.81 4.74
N THR A 238 -0.57 15.64 4.93
CA THR A 238 0.06 15.17 6.18
C THR A 238 0.86 16.26 6.87
N SER A 239 0.87 17.47 6.30
CA SER A 239 1.49 18.67 6.85
C SER A 239 0.41 19.72 7.14
N PHE A 240 0.39 20.23 8.36
CA PHE A 240 -0.63 21.11 8.87
C PHE A 240 -0.04 22.38 9.45
N SER A 241 -0.81 23.47 9.45
CA SER A 241 -0.40 24.73 10.09
C SER A 241 -1.57 25.47 10.75
N GLY A 242 -1.26 26.21 11.81
CA GLY A 242 -2.24 27.01 12.52
C GLY A 242 -1.64 28.26 13.12
N SER A 243 -2.45 29.30 13.28
CA SER A 243 -2.02 30.56 13.87
C SER A 243 -2.16 30.54 15.40
N VAL A 244 -1.19 31.12 16.09
CA VAL A 244 -1.21 31.34 17.53
C VAL A 244 -0.75 32.76 17.83
N THR A 245 -1.35 33.41 18.83
CA THR A 245 -0.93 34.72 19.34
C THR A 245 -0.60 34.62 20.82
N TYR A 246 0.61 35.05 21.18
CA TYR A 246 1.04 35.17 22.58
C TYR A 246 1.08 36.66 22.98
N THR A 247 0.74 36.96 24.22
CA THR A 247 1.05 38.24 24.86
C THR A 247 2.32 38.05 25.67
N VAL A 248 3.39 38.77 25.29
CA VAL A 248 4.73 38.67 25.91
C VAL A 248 5.08 39.97 26.60
N THR A 249 5.52 39.87 27.87
CA THR A 249 6.05 41.01 28.65
C THR A 249 7.55 40.87 28.82
N THR A 250 8.28 41.93 28.50
CA THR A 250 9.75 42.00 28.63
C THR A 250 10.14 43.10 29.64
N GLY A 251 11.21 42.84 30.39
CA GLY A 251 11.76 43.75 31.38
C GLY A 251 12.50 44.95 30.79
N GLU A 252 12.87 45.91 31.67
CA GLU A 252 13.53 47.16 31.29
C GLU A 252 14.86 47.02 30.53
N GLY A 253 15.55 45.85 30.68
CA GLY A 253 16.79 45.52 29.95
C GLY A 253 16.60 45.01 28.53
N ALA A 254 15.36 44.83 28.08
CA ALA A 254 15.06 44.37 26.73
C ALA A 254 15.24 45.49 25.68
N LEU A 255 15.52 45.10 24.42
CA LEU A 255 15.58 46.03 23.31
C LEU A 255 14.23 46.73 23.10
N PHE A 256 13.12 46.10 23.41
CA PHE A 256 11.75 46.61 23.37
C PHE A 256 11.04 46.22 24.69
N PRO A 257 11.20 47.02 25.75
CA PRO A 257 10.54 46.76 27.04
C PRO A 257 9.03 47.00 26.97
N GLY A 258 8.29 46.21 27.80
CA GLY A 258 6.83 46.33 27.89
C GLY A 258 6.10 45.11 27.38
N THR A 259 4.78 45.24 27.22
CA THR A 259 3.90 44.11 26.78
C THR A 259 3.50 44.29 25.32
N ARG A 260 3.61 43.16 24.56
CA ARG A 260 3.23 43.17 23.14
C ARG A 260 2.63 41.80 22.75
N ASP A 261 1.85 41.81 21.69
CA ASP A 261 1.38 40.57 21.05
C ASP A 261 2.38 40.07 20.02
N VAL A 262 2.62 38.76 20.02
CA VAL A 262 3.52 38.05 19.09
C VAL A 262 2.70 37.00 18.40
N GLY A 263 2.46 37.15 17.10
CA GLY A 263 1.81 36.16 16.24
C GLY A 263 2.86 35.16 15.71
N LEU A 264 2.58 33.89 15.78
CA LEU A 264 3.39 32.81 15.27
C LEU A 264 2.52 31.79 14.47
N THR A 265 3.17 31.01 13.63
CA THR A 265 2.54 29.87 12.99
C THR A 265 3.10 28.58 13.61
N VAL A 266 2.24 27.74 14.16
CA VAL A 266 2.61 26.37 14.55
C VAL A 266 2.48 25.46 13.33
N LYS A 267 3.48 24.64 13.09
CA LYS A 267 3.54 23.66 12.01
C LYS A 267 3.60 22.26 12.59
N VAL A 268 2.82 21.33 12.02
CA VAL A 268 2.76 19.92 12.40
C VAL A 268 2.97 19.07 11.17
N ASP A 269 4.04 18.30 11.12
CA ASP A 269 4.36 17.41 10.02
C ASP A 269 4.30 15.96 10.53
N ALA A 270 3.52 15.09 9.87
CA ALA A 270 3.50 13.67 10.17
C ALA A 270 4.82 13.02 9.77
N ARG A 271 5.25 11.99 10.52
CA ARG A 271 6.46 11.23 10.22
C ARG A 271 6.11 9.87 9.62
N PHE A 272 6.97 9.41 8.74
CA PHE A 272 6.84 8.15 8.03
C PHE A 272 8.05 7.26 8.30
N ASP A 273 7.87 5.95 8.15
CA ASP A 273 8.97 5.00 8.12
C ASP A 273 9.64 4.96 6.72
N ASP A 274 10.61 4.06 6.58
CA ASP A 274 11.38 3.94 5.33
C ASP A 274 10.53 3.40 4.16
N ASP A 275 9.38 2.77 4.45
CA ASP A 275 8.42 2.28 3.46
C ASP A 275 7.31 3.29 3.14
N GLY A 276 7.36 4.48 3.75
CA GLY A 276 6.38 5.55 3.57
C GLY A 276 5.07 5.35 4.34
N VAL A 277 5.06 4.45 5.33
CA VAL A 277 3.90 4.21 6.18
C VAL A 277 3.90 5.20 7.36
N LEU A 278 2.73 5.78 7.69
CA LEU A 278 2.57 6.72 8.80
C LEU A 278 3.02 6.08 10.13
N LYS A 279 4.03 6.69 10.76
CA LYS A 279 4.51 6.28 12.08
C LYS A 279 3.51 6.60 13.17
N VAL A 280 3.38 5.64 14.10
CA VAL A 280 2.63 5.84 15.35
C VAL A 280 3.55 5.57 16.54
N THR A 281 3.31 6.28 17.62
CA THR A 281 4.01 6.12 18.90
C THR A 281 3.50 4.88 19.63
N ALA A 282 4.12 4.51 20.76
CA ALA A 282 3.75 3.31 21.52
C ALA A 282 2.31 3.34 22.08
N ASP A 283 1.74 4.53 22.26
CA ASP A 283 0.35 4.74 22.68
C ASP A 283 -0.64 4.82 21.49
N GLY A 284 -0.16 4.53 20.27
CA GLY A 284 -0.99 4.47 19.06
C GLY A 284 -1.28 5.82 18.41
N LYS A 285 -0.75 6.94 18.94
CA LYS A 285 -0.91 8.27 18.33
C LYS A 285 0.06 8.45 17.16
N PRO A 286 -0.28 9.29 16.14
CA PRO A 286 0.66 9.61 15.07
C PRO A 286 1.93 10.27 15.63
N ASP A 287 3.08 9.89 15.07
CA ASP A 287 4.34 10.55 15.38
C ASP A 287 4.46 11.84 14.57
N PHE A 288 4.40 12.98 15.25
CA PHE A 288 4.48 14.29 14.64
C PHE A 288 5.79 15.00 14.95
N ARG A 289 6.28 15.76 13.98
CA ARG A 289 7.21 16.85 14.21
C ARG A 289 6.42 18.14 14.35
N VAL A 290 6.44 18.74 15.56
CA VAL A 290 5.76 20.01 15.82
C VAL A 290 6.79 21.09 16.02
N SER A 291 6.61 22.25 15.39
CA SER A 291 7.53 23.37 15.47
C SER A 291 6.82 24.71 15.20
N PHE A 292 7.47 25.82 15.54
CA PHE A 292 7.03 27.14 15.07
C PHE A 292 7.74 27.47 13.76
N ALA A 293 6.96 27.91 12.76
CA ALA A 293 7.48 28.50 11.53
C ALA A 293 7.68 30.01 11.70
N PHE A 294 8.67 30.54 11.02
CA PHE A 294 8.97 31.96 10.94
C PHE A 294 8.27 32.61 9.75
#